data_6da1c99dc049494f9f0628747f471322
#
_entry.id   6da1c99dc049494f9f0628747f471322
#
_cell.length_a   1.000
_cell.length_b   1.000
_cell.length_c   1.000
_cell.angle_alpha   90.00
_cell.angle_beta   90.00
_cell.angle_gamma   90.00
#
_symmetry.space_group_name_H-M   'P 1'
#
loop_
_entity.id
_entity.type
_entity.pdbx_description
1 polymer ?
#
loop_
_entity_poly.entity_id
_entity_poly.type
_entity_poly.pdbx_seq_one_letter_code
_entity_poly.pdbx_strand_id
1 'polypeptide(L)'
;MRLQQAISLRILELAKENNLTLNQLAERAGLSASSITRTVHAHNRVSNTSTATIFKICTGLNISLLDFWNSPLFENLEIEEEK
;
A
#
# COMPACT_ATOMS: atom_id res chain seq x y z
N MET A 1 -6.66 -1.24 13.97
CA MET A 1 -5.77 -1.64 12.85
C MET A 1 -4.55 -0.75 12.85
N ARG A 2 -3.40 -1.31 12.56
CA ARG A 2 -2.14 -0.56 12.46
C ARG A 2 -1.98 0.06 11.08
N LEU A 3 -1.19 1.13 11.00
CA LEU A 3 -0.98 1.86 9.74
C LEU A 3 -0.48 0.95 8.61
N GLN A 4 0.54 0.12 8.86
CA GLN A 4 1.07 -0.77 7.82
C GLN A 4 0.02 -1.75 7.32
N GLN A 5 -0.83 -2.26 8.19
CA GLN A 5 -1.93 -3.13 7.82
C GLN A 5 -2.92 -2.40 6.91
N ALA A 6 -3.26 -1.16 7.26
CA ALA A 6 -4.15 -0.33 6.45
C ALA A 6 -3.56 -0.06 5.07
N ILE A 7 -2.26 0.25 5.01
CA ILE A 7 -1.56 0.47 3.74
C ILE A 7 -1.61 -0.78 2.87
N SER A 8 -1.32 -1.94 3.45
CA SER A 8 -1.36 -3.22 2.72
C SER A 8 -2.75 -3.49 2.14
N LEU A 9 -3.79 -3.30 2.94
CA LEU A 9 -5.17 -3.49 2.50
C LEU A 9 -5.56 -2.49 1.43
N ARG A 10 -5.11 -1.23 1.54
CA ARG A 10 -5.39 -0.20 0.52
C ARG A 10 -4.77 -0.56 -0.83
N ILE A 11 -3.54 -1.07 -0.82
CA ILE A 11 -2.88 -1.50 -2.06
C ILE A 11 -3.68 -2.64 -2.71
N LEU A 12 -4.11 -3.62 -1.93
CA LEU A 12 -4.93 -4.73 -2.44
C LEU A 12 -6.27 -4.24 -2.99
N GLU A 13 -6.92 -3.31 -2.29
CA GLU A 13 -8.18 -2.70 -2.72
C GLU A 13 -8.01 -1.98 -4.06
N LEU A 14 -6.96 -1.17 -4.19
CA LEU A 14 -6.69 -0.43 -5.43
C LEU A 14 -6.36 -1.36 -6.59
N ALA A 15 -5.60 -2.41 -6.35
CA ALA A 15 -5.30 -3.40 -7.38
C ALA A 15 -6.59 -4.06 -7.87
N LYS A 16 -7.47 -4.45 -6.95
CA LYS A 16 -8.75 -5.06 -7.27
C LYS A 16 -9.66 -4.11 -8.05
N GLU A 17 -9.75 -2.86 -7.61
CA GLU A 17 -10.56 -1.84 -8.30
C GLU A 17 -10.09 -1.59 -9.73
N ASN A 18 -8.81 -1.75 -9.98
CA ASN A 18 -8.22 -1.55 -11.31
C ASN A 18 -8.05 -2.86 -12.10
N ASN A 19 -8.59 -3.95 -11.60
CA ASN A 19 -8.50 -5.28 -12.23
C ASN A 19 -7.05 -5.69 -12.50
N LEU A 20 -6.16 -5.42 -11.56
CA LEU A 20 -4.74 -5.74 -11.66
C LEU A 20 -4.35 -6.84 -10.68
N THR A 21 -3.48 -7.73 -11.12
CA THR A 21 -2.76 -8.61 -10.20
C THR A 21 -1.66 -7.79 -9.50
N LEU A 22 -1.11 -8.31 -8.42
CA LEU A 22 0.01 -7.64 -7.74
C LEU A 22 1.23 -7.52 -8.65
N ASN A 23 1.48 -8.51 -9.50
CA ASN A 23 2.58 -8.45 -10.48
C ASN A 23 2.35 -7.31 -11.48
N GLN A 24 1.13 -7.16 -11.98
CA GLN A 24 0.78 -6.09 -12.91
C GLN A 24 0.90 -4.72 -12.23
N LEU A 25 0.47 -4.62 -10.97
CA LEU A 25 0.62 -3.38 -10.21
C LEU A 25 2.09 -3.02 -10.02
N ALA A 26 2.91 -4.00 -9.64
CA ALA A 26 4.35 -3.78 -9.49
C ALA A 26 4.98 -3.28 -10.78
N GLU A 27 4.63 -3.89 -11.90
CA GLU A 27 5.13 -3.48 -13.21
C GLU A 27 4.76 -2.02 -13.52
N ARG A 28 3.52 -1.63 -13.28
CA ARG A 28 3.07 -0.24 -13.48
C ARG A 28 3.77 0.74 -12.55
N ALA A 29 4.06 0.32 -11.33
CA ALA A 29 4.69 1.17 -10.32
C ALA A 29 6.21 1.23 -10.46
N GLY A 30 6.79 0.45 -11.37
CA GLY A 30 8.25 0.36 -11.48
C GLY A 30 8.89 -0.33 -10.29
N LEU A 31 8.17 -1.25 -9.66
CA LEU A 31 8.65 -2.04 -8.52
C LEU A 31 8.84 -3.49 -8.93
N SER A 32 9.70 -4.22 -8.20
CA SER A 32 9.81 -5.65 -8.39
C SER A 32 8.59 -6.36 -7.80
N ALA A 33 8.24 -7.53 -8.35
CA ALA A 33 7.14 -8.33 -7.82
C ALA A 33 7.37 -8.71 -6.35
N SER A 34 8.63 -8.99 -5.98
CA SER A 34 8.95 -9.31 -4.59
C SER A 34 8.77 -8.11 -3.66
N SER A 35 9.04 -6.89 -4.13
CA SER A 35 8.84 -5.68 -3.33
C SER A 35 7.36 -5.46 -3.02
N ILE A 36 6.49 -5.56 -4.02
CA ILE A 36 5.05 -5.35 -3.80
C ILE A 36 4.46 -6.45 -2.92
N THR A 37 4.87 -7.69 -3.13
CA THR A 37 4.41 -8.83 -2.32
C THR A 37 4.82 -8.65 -0.85
N ARG A 38 6.07 -8.23 -0.62
CA ARG A 38 6.58 -7.97 0.73
C ARG A 38 5.77 -6.87 1.40
N THR A 39 5.45 -5.81 0.66
CA THR A 39 4.67 -4.68 1.18
C THR A 39 3.27 -5.12 1.61
N VAL A 40 2.56 -5.88 0.77
CA VAL A 40 1.19 -6.28 1.09
C VAL A 40 1.11 -7.37 2.16
N HIS A 41 2.20 -8.12 2.38
CA HIS A 41 2.25 -9.15 3.42
C HIS A 41 2.94 -8.69 4.70
N ALA A 42 3.27 -7.41 4.82
CA ALA A 42 3.97 -6.86 5.99
C ALA A 42 3.05 -6.48 7.15
N HIS A 43 1.78 -6.87 7.11
CA HIS A 43 0.78 -6.42 8.07
C HIS A 43 1.03 -6.86 9.52
N ASN A 44 1.90 -7.83 9.76
CA ASN A 44 2.27 -8.28 11.10
C ASN A 44 3.61 -7.75 11.57
N ARG A 45 4.24 -6.87 10.81
CA ARG A 45 5.57 -6.34 11.12
C ARG A 45 5.49 -4.86 11.46
N VAL A 46 6.39 -4.42 12.33
CA VAL A 46 6.59 -2.99 12.61
C VAL A 46 7.51 -2.41 11.53
N SER A 47 7.29 -2.74 10.30
CA SER A 47 8.02 -2.15 9.19
C SER A 47 7.08 -1.27 8.40
N ASN A 48 7.56 -0.14 7.97
CA ASN A 48 6.75 0.83 7.27
C ASN A 48 7.08 0.85 5.79
N THR A 49 6.04 0.86 4.98
CA THR A 49 6.19 1.11 3.56
C THR A 49 6.67 2.56 3.38
N SER A 50 7.71 2.76 2.57
CA SER A 50 8.21 4.11 2.34
C SER A 50 7.20 4.94 1.55
N THR A 51 7.22 6.26 1.78
CA THR A 51 6.38 7.17 1.00
C THR A 51 6.72 7.14 -0.48
N ALA A 52 8.00 6.89 -0.80
CA ALA A 52 8.43 6.74 -2.20
C ALA A 52 7.74 5.55 -2.87
N THR A 53 7.62 4.43 -2.17
CA THR A 53 6.92 3.25 -2.69
C THR A 53 5.44 3.57 -2.93
N ILE A 54 4.79 4.25 -1.98
CA ILE A 54 3.40 4.66 -2.12
C ILE A 54 3.23 5.58 -3.32
N PHE A 55 4.14 6.54 -3.49
CA PHE A 55 4.09 7.45 -4.63
C PHE A 55 4.24 6.72 -5.97
N LYS A 56 5.13 5.75 -6.04
CA LYS A 56 5.30 4.93 -7.25
C LYS A 56 4.02 4.17 -7.60
N ILE A 57 3.34 3.61 -6.59
CA ILE A 57 2.07 2.93 -6.79
C ILE A 57 1.02 3.90 -7.30
N CYS A 58 0.92 5.08 -6.71
CA CYS A 58 -0.03 6.11 -7.15
C CYS A 58 0.24 6.52 -8.60
N THR A 59 1.52 6.72 -8.95
CA THR A 59 1.90 7.06 -10.32
C THR A 59 1.50 5.96 -11.31
N GLY A 60 1.76 4.71 -10.94
CA GLY A 60 1.41 3.57 -11.77
C GLY A 60 -0.09 3.40 -11.97
N LEU A 61 -0.90 3.84 -11.01
CA LEU A 61 -2.35 3.79 -11.08
C LEU A 61 -2.98 5.10 -11.58
N ASN A 62 -2.16 6.11 -11.82
CA ASN A 62 -2.61 7.44 -12.25
C ASN A 62 -3.59 8.08 -11.26
N ILE A 63 -3.28 7.95 -9.97
CA ILE A 63 -4.05 8.58 -8.89
C ILE A 63 -3.13 9.51 -8.09
N SER A 64 -3.73 10.43 -7.34
CA SER A 64 -2.98 11.31 -6.45
C SER A 64 -2.67 10.60 -5.12
N LEU A 65 -1.73 11.16 -4.36
CA LEU A 65 -1.50 10.69 -2.98
C LEU A 65 -2.74 10.89 -2.12
N LEU A 66 -3.49 11.96 -2.34
CA LEU A 66 -4.74 12.20 -1.62
C LEU A 66 -5.75 11.08 -1.90
N ASP A 67 -5.86 10.65 -3.14
CA ASP A 67 -6.74 9.54 -3.51
C ASP A 67 -6.33 8.26 -2.81
N PHE A 68 -5.03 8.00 -2.69
CA PHE A 68 -4.53 6.83 -1.98
C PHE A 68 -5.01 6.83 -0.53
N TRP A 69 -4.86 7.98 0.16
CA TRP A 69 -5.19 8.10 1.57
C TRP A 69 -6.69 8.29 1.84
N ASN A 70 -7.47 8.52 0.83
CA ASN A 70 -8.91 8.74 0.96
C ASN A 70 -9.65 7.40 1.05
N SER A 71 -9.57 6.77 2.21
CA SER A 71 -10.19 5.47 2.46
C SER A 71 -10.53 5.34 3.93
N PRO A 72 -11.66 4.71 4.27
CA PRO A 72 -12.01 4.43 5.66
C PRO A 72 -10.97 3.56 6.38
N LEU A 73 -10.12 2.86 5.63
CA LEU A 73 -9.04 2.04 6.21
C LEU A 73 -8.10 2.86 7.09
N PHE A 74 -7.96 4.16 6.82
CA PHE A 74 -7.04 5.02 7.55
C PHE A 74 -7.68 5.74 8.73
N GLU A 75 -8.96 5.48 9.00
CA GLU A 75 -9.64 6.01 10.17
C GLU A 75 -9.42 5.10 11.37
N ASN A 76 -9.31 5.68 12.55
CA ASN A 76 -9.20 4.96 13.83
C ASN A 76 -8.01 3.99 13.88
N LEU A 77 -6.87 4.43 13.35
CA LEU A 77 -5.66 3.63 13.41
C LEU A 77 -5.08 3.60 14.82
N GLU A 78 -4.51 2.45 15.17
CA GLU A 78 -3.82 2.29 16.44
C GLU A 78 -2.43 2.92 16.37
N ILE A 79 -2.04 3.56 17.47
CA ILE A 79 -0.67 4.08 17.61
C ILE A 79 0.24 2.91 17.97
N GLU A 80 1.31 2.74 17.21
CA GLU A 80 2.32 1.73 17.52
C GLU A 80 3.24 2.26 18.60
N GLU A 81 3.38 1.47 19.66
CA GLU A 81 4.33 1.79 20.72
C GLU A 81 5.67 1.17 20.40
N GLU A 82 6.71 2.00 20.39
CA GLU A 82 8.09 1.54 20.33
C GLU A 82 8.56 1.17 21.73
N LYS A 83 9.17 0.01 21.83
CA LYS A 83 9.77 -0.43 23.08
C LYS A 83 11.28 -0.48 22.96
#